data_301529a712c0988641da6a5cdb17a354
#
_entry.id   301529a712c0988641da6a5cdb17a354
#
_cell.length_a   1.000
_cell.length_b   1.000
_cell.length_c   1.000
_cell.angle_alpha   90.00
_cell.angle_beta   90.00
_cell.angle_gamma   90.00
#
_symmetry.space_group_name_H-M   'P 1'
#
loop_
_entity.id
_entity.type
_entity.pdbx_description
1 polymer ?
#
loop_
_entity_poly.entity_id
_entity_poly.type
_entity_poly.pdbx_seq_one_letter_code
_entity_poly.pdbx_strand_id
1 'polypeptide(L)'
;MNIYLDVDGVLLNHDGTLANHADEFLAAMVNSGHPVHWLTTRCRDGDSSAVVAVLSRLVQPSTVELLTSIKPTSWAASKLEAIDLRSPFIWFDDQPLQFEIEELQECGLLDRWVKVDLLSEPDQLSALRMFGEL
;
A
#
# COMPACT_ATOMS: atom_id res chain seq x y z
N MET A 1 -11.70 8.51 1.86
CA MET A 1 -11.03 8.10 0.61
C MET A 1 -10.49 6.70 0.74
N ASN A 2 -10.30 6.00 -0.36
CA ASN A 2 -9.69 4.68 -0.34
C ASN A 2 -8.16 4.79 -0.30
N ILE A 3 -7.53 3.95 0.52
CA ILE A 3 -6.07 3.85 0.59
C ILE A 3 -5.66 2.47 0.08
N TYR A 4 -4.73 2.43 -0.88
CA TYR A 4 -4.22 1.20 -1.45
C TYR A 4 -2.73 1.07 -1.14
N LEU A 5 -2.32 -0.08 -0.63
CA LEU A 5 -0.95 -0.34 -0.19
C LEU A 5 -0.34 -1.52 -0.95
N ASP A 6 0.79 -1.28 -1.59
CA ASP A 6 1.67 -2.37 -2.01
C ASP A 6 2.51 -2.82 -0.81
N VAL A 7 3.13 -3.96 -0.92
CA VAL A 7 3.96 -4.56 0.14
C VAL A 7 5.44 -4.47 -0.23
N ASP A 8 5.84 -5.10 -1.32
CA ASP A 8 7.25 -5.08 -1.75
C ASP A 8 7.65 -3.69 -2.23
N GLY A 9 8.72 -3.14 -1.69
CA GLY A 9 9.18 -1.79 -2.01
C GLY A 9 8.45 -0.67 -1.28
N VAL A 10 7.41 -0.98 -0.50
CA VAL A 10 6.65 0.00 0.31
C VAL A 10 6.77 -0.32 1.79
N LEU A 11 6.33 -1.49 2.21
CA LEU A 11 6.44 -1.95 3.60
C LEU A 11 7.66 -2.83 3.82
N LEU A 12 8.14 -3.47 2.76
CA LEU A 12 9.34 -4.29 2.76
C LEU A 12 10.41 -3.68 1.88
N ASN A 13 11.64 -3.65 2.36
CA ASN A 13 12.80 -3.34 1.56
C ASN A 13 13.02 -4.44 0.51
N HIS A 14 13.85 -4.17 -0.50
CA HIS A 14 14.13 -5.13 -1.57
C HIS A 14 14.80 -6.42 -1.08
N ASP A 15 15.43 -6.38 0.08
CA ASP A 15 16.03 -7.57 0.71
C ASP A 15 15.06 -8.36 1.60
N GLY A 16 13.79 -7.96 1.66
CA GLY A 16 12.75 -8.61 2.42
C GLY A 16 12.65 -8.19 3.88
N THR A 17 13.51 -7.28 4.34
CA THR A 17 13.40 -6.74 5.70
C THR A 17 12.28 -5.71 5.78
N LEU A 18 11.75 -5.49 6.99
CA LEU A 18 10.72 -4.50 7.22
C LEU A 18 11.29 -3.09 7.00
N ALA A 19 10.56 -2.26 6.26
CA ALA A 19 10.95 -0.87 6.04
C ALA A 19 10.94 -0.10 7.37
N ASN A 20 11.84 0.89 7.49
CA ASN A 20 11.85 1.77 8.65
C ASN A 20 10.50 2.48 8.78
N HIS A 21 9.99 2.59 9.99
CA HIS A 21 8.73 3.25 10.32
C HIS A 21 7.47 2.55 9.75
N ALA A 22 7.57 1.30 9.30
CA ALA A 22 6.41 0.58 8.74
C ALA A 22 5.31 0.38 9.79
N ASP A 23 5.67 0.09 11.04
CA ASP A 23 4.67 -0.06 12.11
C ASP A 23 3.86 1.22 12.31
N GLU A 24 4.53 2.36 12.41
CA GLU A 24 3.90 3.66 12.60
C GLU A 24 3.07 4.06 11.38
N PHE A 25 3.56 3.78 10.18
CA PHE A 25 2.84 4.06 8.95
C PHE A 25 1.56 3.24 8.85
N LEU A 26 1.62 1.94 9.11
CA LEU A 26 0.45 1.07 9.10
C LEU A 26 -0.59 1.52 10.14
N ALA A 27 -0.13 1.87 11.34
CA ALA A 27 -1.02 2.37 12.37
C ALA A 27 -1.71 3.66 11.93
N ALA A 28 -0.98 4.58 11.33
CA ALA A 28 -1.54 5.84 10.83
C ALA A 28 -2.61 5.60 9.75
N MET A 29 -2.35 4.68 8.82
CA MET A 29 -3.31 4.37 7.75
C MET A 29 -4.57 3.71 8.30
N VAL A 30 -4.42 2.64 9.09
CA VAL A 30 -5.56 1.88 9.61
C VAL A 30 -6.41 2.72 10.58
N ASN A 31 -5.77 3.54 11.40
CA ASN A 31 -6.48 4.37 12.38
C ASN A 31 -7.05 5.66 11.79
N SER A 32 -6.81 5.93 10.52
CA SER A 32 -7.31 7.14 9.84
C SER A 32 -8.82 7.18 9.69
N GLY A 33 -9.49 6.04 9.76
CA GLY A 33 -10.91 5.92 9.45
C GLY A 33 -11.21 5.71 7.97
N HIS A 34 -10.21 5.82 7.09
CA HIS A 34 -10.36 5.52 5.67
C HIS A 34 -10.24 4.02 5.41
N PRO A 35 -10.99 3.46 4.43
CA PRO A 35 -10.80 2.07 4.03
C PRO A 35 -9.40 1.86 3.49
N VAL A 36 -8.70 0.85 4.00
CA VAL A 36 -7.35 0.47 3.55
C VAL A 36 -7.40 -0.88 2.88
N HIS A 37 -6.73 -0.99 1.73
CA HIS A 37 -6.74 -2.18 0.90
C HIS A 37 -5.31 -2.62 0.56
N TRP A 38 -5.09 -3.93 0.57
CA TRP A 38 -3.88 -4.49 -0.02
C TRP A 38 -3.97 -4.41 -1.54
N LEU A 39 -2.94 -3.87 -2.18
CA LEU A 39 -2.83 -3.83 -3.63
C LEU A 39 -1.42 -4.25 -4.01
N THR A 40 -1.21 -5.55 -4.02
CA THR A 40 0.09 -6.19 -4.14
C THR A 40 -0.03 -7.48 -4.94
N THR A 41 1.05 -7.90 -5.59
CA THR A 41 1.12 -9.20 -6.26
C THR A 41 0.95 -10.36 -5.27
N ARG A 42 1.16 -10.12 -3.99
CA ARG A 42 0.96 -11.13 -2.93
C ARG A 42 -0.52 -11.34 -2.57
N CYS A 43 -1.42 -10.50 -3.08
CA CYS A 43 -2.86 -10.58 -2.85
C CYS A 43 -3.59 -10.18 -4.13
N ARG A 44 -3.83 -11.15 -5.02
CA ARG A 44 -4.47 -10.92 -6.33
C ARG A 44 -5.83 -11.57 -6.46
N ASP A 45 -6.14 -12.49 -5.57
CA ASP A 45 -7.31 -13.37 -5.65
C ASP A 45 -8.33 -13.13 -4.53
N GLY A 46 -8.19 -12.03 -3.81
CA GLY A 46 -9.09 -11.70 -2.70
C GLY A 46 -8.71 -12.36 -1.38
N ASP A 47 -7.54 -12.99 -1.30
CA ASP A 47 -7.05 -13.66 -0.09
C ASP A 47 -5.79 -12.96 0.42
N SER A 48 -5.88 -12.34 1.59
CA SER A 48 -4.77 -11.62 2.22
C SER A 48 -3.94 -12.47 3.18
N SER A 49 -4.23 -13.76 3.29
CA SER A 49 -3.55 -14.62 4.29
C SER A 49 -2.03 -14.67 4.10
N ALA A 50 -1.55 -14.70 2.84
CA ALA A 50 -0.12 -14.71 2.55
C ALA A 50 0.56 -13.41 2.99
N VAL A 51 -0.07 -12.26 2.75
CA VAL A 51 0.45 -10.96 3.18
C VAL A 51 0.52 -10.88 4.70
N VAL A 52 -0.56 -11.26 5.36
CA VAL A 52 -0.64 -11.25 6.84
C VAL A 52 0.42 -12.18 7.43
N ALA A 53 0.62 -13.37 6.86
CA ALA A 53 1.62 -14.31 7.33
C ALA A 53 3.04 -13.75 7.26
N VAL A 54 3.39 -13.09 6.15
CA VAL A 54 4.72 -12.50 5.97
C VAL A 54 4.93 -11.32 6.93
N LEU A 55 4.00 -10.38 6.96
CA LEU A 55 4.15 -9.17 7.76
C LEU A 55 4.07 -9.43 9.26
N SER A 56 3.24 -10.38 9.69
CA SER A 56 3.08 -10.70 11.12
C SER A 56 4.37 -11.14 11.80
N ARG A 57 5.32 -11.66 11.03
CA ARG A 57 6.63 -12.09 11.56
C ARG A 57 7.60 -10.92 11.73
N LEU A 58 7.31 -9.79 11.11
CA LEU A 58 8.24 -8.66 11.01
C LEU A 58 7.78 -7.44 11.81
N VAL A 59 6.47 -7.24 11.91
CA VAL A 59 5.89 -6.10 12.61
C VAL A 59 5.79 -6.36 14.11
N GLN A 60 5.56 -5.30 14.88
CA GLN A 60 5.31 -5.40 16.32
C GLN A 60 3.97 -6.11 16.59
N PRO A 61 3.82 -6.79 17.76
CA PRO A 61 2.58 -7.48 18.07
C PRO A 61 1.31 -6.61 17.98
N SER A 62 1.41 -5.34 18.37
CA SER A 62 0.28 -4.41 18.27
C SER A 62 -0.12 -4.12 16.83
N THR A 63 0.82 -4.21 15.89
CA THR A 63 0.54 -3.99 14.47
C THR A 63 -0.12 -5.21 13.83
N VAL A 64 0.14 -6.42 14.34
CA VAL A 64 -0.46 -7.64 13.79
C VAL A 64 -1.98 -7.56 13.76
N GLU A 65 -2.59 -7.03 14.82
CA GLU A 65 -4.04 -6.86 14.89
C GLU A 65 -4.56 -5.89 13.82
N LEU A 66 -3.78 -4.86 13.49
CA LEU A 66 -4.16 -3.88 12.48
C LEU A 66 -4.19 -4.49 11.08
N LEU A 67 -3.33 -5.47 10.80
CA LEU A 67 -3.25 -6.10 9.48
C LEU A 67 -4.58 -6.74 9.06
N THR A 68 -5.35 -7.24 10.00
CA THR A 68 -6.64 -7.89 9.71
C THR A 68 -7.72 -6.90 9.30
N SER A 69 -7.53 -5.62 9.57
CA SER A 69 -8.45 -4.55 9.16
C SER A 69 -8.23 -4.10 7.71
N ILE A 70 -7.12 -4.50 7.10
CA ILE A 70 -6.80 -4.14 5.73
C ILE A 70 -7.47 -5.14 4.79
N LYS A 71 -8.25 -4.63 3.84
CA LYS A 71 -9.07 -5.45 2.96
C LYS A 71 -8.26 -6.04 1.81
N PRO A 72 -8.54 -7.28 1.41
CA PRO A 72 -7.93 -7.85 0.21
C PRO A 72 -8.49 -7.20 -1.05
N THR A 73 -7.74 -7.32 -2.17
CA THR A 73 -8.23 -6.96 -3.50
C THR A 73 -8.09 -8.14 -4.44
N SER A 74 -8.79 -8.07 -5.57
CA SER A 74 -8.72 -9.06 -6.62
C SER A 74 -8.49 -8.37 -7.95
N TRP A 75 -7.49 -8.82 -8.70
CA TRP A 75 -7.16 -8.27 -10.01
C TRP A 75 -6.38 -9.30 -10.83
N ALA A 76 -6.40 -9.17 -12.15
CA ALA A 76 -5.76 -10.14 -13.05
C ALA A 76 -4.49 -9.58 -13.69
N ALA A 77 -4.63 -8.59 -14.56
CA ALA A 77 -3.52 -8.06 -15.36
C ALA A 77 -3.01 -6.71 -14.86
N SER A 78 -3.88 -5.91 -14.25
CA SER A 78 -3.52 -4.56 -13.79
C SER A 78 -4.07 -4.30 -12.39
N LYS A 79 -3.26 -3.71 -11.54
CA LYS A 79 -3.69 -3.23 -10.23
C LYS A 79 -4.81 -2.19 -10.34
N LEU A 80 -4.89 -1.45 -11.45
CA LEU A 80 -5.96 -0.48 -11.65
C LEU A 80 -7.35 -1.12 -11.69
N GLU A 81 -7.44 -2.41 -12.01
CA GLU A 81 -8.70 -3.15 -11.96
C GLU A 81 -9.31 -3.17 -10.55
N ALA A 82 -8.47 -3.10 -9.52
CA ALA A 82 -8.90 -3.13 -8.13
C ALA A 82 -9.11 -1.73 -7.54
N ILE A 83 -8.71 -0.66 -8.23
CA ILE A 83 -8.88 0.71 -7.77
C ILE A 83 -10.20 1.25 -8.30
N ASP A 84 -11.03 1.80 -7.40
CA ASP A 84 -12.20 2.57 -7.81
C ASP A 84 -11.74 3.97 -8.22
N LEU A 85 -11.52 4.17 -9.52
CA LEU A 85 -11.02 5.43 -10.07
C LEU A 85 -12.04 6.58 -9.98
N ARG A 86 -13.30 6.29 -9.67
CA ARG A 86 -14.36 7.30 -9.53
C ARG A 86 -14.43 7.91 -8.14
N SER A 87 -13.83 7.25 -7.16
CA SER A 87 -13.81 7.71 -5.77
C SER A 87 -12.44 8.29 -5.42
N PRO A 88 -12.35 9.21 -4.46
CA PRO A 88 -11.05 9.69 -3.99
C PRO A 88 -10.20 8.52 -3.49
N PHE A 89 -8.92 8.49 -3.87
CA PHE A 89 -8.01 7.44 -3.44
C PHE A 89 -6.57 7.93 -3.39
N ILE A 90 -5.74 7.18 -2.67
CA ILE A 90 -4.29 7.30 -2.68
C ILE A 90 -3.72 5.89 -2.81
N TRP A 91 -2.75 5.74 -3.68
CA TRP A 91 -2.10 4.46 -3.97
C TRP A 91 -0.60 4.56 -3.69
N PHE A 92 -0.12 3.80 -2.70
CA PHE A 92 1.30 3.72 -2.37
C PHE A 92 1.91 2.51 -3.09
N ASP A 93 2.83 2.78 -4.00
CA ASP A 93 3.50 1.74 -4.80
C ASP A 93 4.88 2.25 -5.22
N ASP A 94 5.86 1.35 -5.27
CA ASP A 94 7.22 1.73 -5.67
C ASP A 94 7.38 1.79 -7.19
N GLN A 95 6.67 0.94 -7.92
CA GLN A 95 6.86 0.85 -9.37
C GLN A 95 5.63 0.25 -10.08
N PRO A 96 4.61 1.07 -10.36
CA PRO A 96 3.52 0.64 -11.22
C PRO A 96 4.04 0.28 -12.61
N LEU A 97 3.27 -0.51 -13.35
CA LEU A 97 3.59 -0.81 -14.74
C LEU A 97 3.43 0.46 -15.59
N GLN A 98 4.21 0.55 -16.67
CA GLN A 98 4.20 1.75 -17.50
C GLN A 98 2.79 2.08 -18.03
N PHE A 99 2.03 1.06 -18.46
CA PHE A 99 0.69 1.31 -18.97
C PHE A 99 -0.29 1.75 -17.85
N GLU A 100 -0.03 1.39 -16.59
CA GLU A 100 -0.82 1.86 -15.46
C GLU A 100 -0.57 3.34 -15.21
N ILE A 101 0.68 3.76 -15.28
CA ILE A 101 1.07 5.17 -15.16
C ILE A 101 0.40 6.00 -16.27
N GLU A 102 0.46 5.51 -17.51
CA GLU A 102 -0.14 6.18 -18.65
C GLU A 102 -1.65 6.30 -18.52
N GLU A 103 -2.33 5.25 -18.05
CA GLU A 103 -3.77 5.27 -17.83
C GLU A 103 -4.16 6.28 -16.76
N LEU A 104 -3.44 6.33 -15.63
CA LEU A 104 -3.68 7.33 -14.60
C LEU A 104 -3.46 8.75 -15.13
N GLN A 105 -2.44 8.94 -15.95
CA GLN A 105 -2.13 10.24 -16.55
C GLN A 105 -3.25 10.70 -17.49
N GLU A 106 -3.76 9.81 -18.32
CA GLU A 106 -4.88 10.08 -19.22
C GLU A 106 -6.16 10.45 -18.46
N CYS A 107 -6.37 9.85 -17.31
CA CYS A 107 -7.53 10.15 -16.46
C CYS A 107 -7.34 11.37 -15.58
N GLY A 108 -6.16 12.02 -15.59
CA GLY A 108 -5.86 13.15 -14.70
C GLY A 108 -5.67 12.73 -13.24
N LEU A 109 -5.32 11.47 -12.97
CA LEU A 109 -5.23 10.89 -11.63
C LEU A 109 -3.80 10.50 -11.23
N LEU A 110 -2.78 10.92 -12.00
CA LEU A 110 -1.41 10.52 -11.73
C LEU A 110 -0.92 10.98 -10.34
N ASP A 111 -1.41 12.09 -9.85
CA ASP A 111 -1.08 12.62 -8.53
C ASP A 111 -1.66 11.80 -7.37
N ARG A 112 -2.53 10.83 -7.65
CA ARG A 112 -3.08 9.91 -6.65
C ARG A 112 -2.13 8.76 -6.36
N TRP A 113 -1.16 8.51 -7.23
CA TRP A 113 -0.09 7.58 -6.97
C TRP A 113 1.01 8.27 -6.18
N VAL A 114 1.30 7.74 -4.99
CA VAL A 114 2.42 8.18 -4.15
C VAL A 114 3.57 7.20 -4.36
N LYS A 115 4.62 7.67 -5.03
CA LYS A 115 5.80 6.86 -5.27
C LYS A 115 6.58 6.65 -3.98
N VAL A 116 6.81 5.40 -3.64
CA VAL A 116 7.68 5.03 -2.53
C VAL A 116 9.01 4.54 -3.08
N ASP A 117 10.12 5.12 -2.62
CA ASP A 117 11.47 4.77 -3.08
C ASP A 117 12.36 4.59 -1.84
N LEU A 118 12.34 3.38 -1.29
CA LEU A 118 13.06 3.07 -0.06
C LEU A 118 14.57 2.98 -0.26
N LEU A 119 15.04 2.79 -1.50
CA LEU A 119 16.47 2.78 -1.78
C LEU A 119 17.06 4.19 -1.64
N SER A 120 16.36 5.20 -2.15
CA SER A 120 16.79 6.60 -2.07
C SER A 120 16.41 7.24 -0.74
N GLU A 121 15.27 6.85 -0.17
CA GLU A 121 14.71 7.42 1.05
C GLU A 121 14.28 6.31 2.02
N PRO A 122 15.24 5.70 2.76
CA PRO A 122 14.91 4.59 3.66
C PRO A 122 13.88 4.91 4.74
N ASP A 123 13.76 6.18 5.13
CA ASP A 123 12.85 6.64 6.17
C ASP A 123 11.59 7.30 5.61
N GLN A 124 11.30 7.11 4.33
CA GLN A 124 10.20 7.79 3.65
C GLN A 124 8.84 7.57 4.33
N LEU A 125 8.59 6.39 4.87
CA LEU A 125 7.30 6.09 5.51
C LEU A 125 7.02 7.00 6.71
N SER A 126 8.05 7.53 7.37
CA SER A 126 7.86 8.49 8.45
C SER A 126 7.15 9.76 7.97
N ALA A 127 7.52 10.28 6.80
CA ALA A 127 6.86 11.45 6.21
C ALA A 127 5.47 11.11 5.67
N LEU A 128 5.29 9.92 5.12
CA LEU A 128 4.03 9.51 4.50
C LEU A 128 2.90 9.24 5.49
N ARG A 129 3.20 9.13 6.79
CA ARG A 129 2.19 8.98 7.83
C ARG A 129 1.12 10.09 7.79
N MET A 130 1.48 11.27 7.31
CA MET A 130 0.56 12.40 7.26
C MET A 130 -0.68 12.15 6.39
N PHE A 131 -0.59 11.23 5.43
CA PHE A 131 -1.75 10.89 4.60
C PHE A 131 -2.89 10.28 5.40
N GLY A 132 -2.63 9.69 6.56
CA GLY A 132 -3.65 9.21 7.46
C GLY A 132 -4.47 10.32 8.14
N GLU A 133 -4.02 11.56 8.05
CA GLU A 133 -4.68 12.72 8.65
C GLU A 133 -5.64 13.45 7.70
N LEU A 134 -5.70 13.01 6.45
CA LEU A 134 -6.53 13.65 5.42
C LEU A 134 -8.04 13.37 5.58
#